data_272443e4d1be5185760b1f6b5a4cb102
#
_entry.id   272443e4d1be5185760b1f6b5a4cb102
#
_cell.length_a   1.000
_cell.length_b   1.000
_cell.length_c   1.000
_cell.angle_alpha   90.00
_cell.angle_beta   90.00
_cell.angle_gamma   90.00
#
_symmetry.space_group_name_H-M   'P 1'
#
loop_
_entity.id
_entity.type
_entity.pdbx_description
1 polymer ?
#
loop_
_entity_poly.entity_id
_entity_poly.type
_entity_poly.pdbx_seq_one_letter_code
_entity_poly.pdbx_strand_id
1 'polypeptide(L)'
;AEKAKLENSEKSLNFAAHSMLEELRGVSDPGLRTWMANEANNLFTRSLTLNPNNDSTVIGQGSTFFFGVSGAPMEGILKIRAIAEKDPNNVFAQFMLGFGGMVSGQNDKAIERFLKVTEIDPQNSEAIFLLAELYERGGDKKNALVWYEKGKKYVENPELMKALEE
;
A
#
# COMPACT_ATOMS: atom_id res chain seq x y z
N ALA A 1 2.86 0.32 -19.38
CA ALA A 1 1.42 0.16 -19.60
C ALA A 1 1.12 -0.29 -21.05
N GLU A 2 1.57 0.41 -22.10
CA GLU A 2 1.25 0.08 -23.50
C GLU A 2 1.66 -1.34 -23.91
N LYS A 3 2.90 -1.76 -23.60
CA LYS A 3 3.35 -3.14 -23.87
C LYS A 3 2.44 -4.17 -23.21
N ALA A 4 2.05 -3.97 -21.97
CA ALA A 4 1.15 -4.88 -21.25
C ALA A 4 -0.25 -4.95 -21.89
N LYS A 5 -0.75 -3.83 -22.40
CA LYS A 5 -2.03 -3.79 -23.13
C LYS A 5 -1.97 -4.58 -24.46
N LEU A 6 -0.82 -4.54 -25.13
CA LEU A 6 -0.61 -5.29 -26.38
C LEU A 6 -0.48 -6.79 -26.12
N GLU A 7 0.30 -7.20 -25.12
CA GLU A 7 0.45 -8.61 -24.73
C GLU A 7 -0.85 -9.20 -24.17
N ASN A 8 -1.64 -8.39 -23.47
CA ASN A 8 -2.93 -8.74 -22.87
C ASN A 8 -2.91 -10.06 -22.09
N SER A 9 -1.82 -10.35 -21.41
CA SER A 9 -1.72 -11.47 -20.48
C SER A 9 -1.96 -11.00 -19.05
N GLU A 10 -2.53 -11.87 -18.18
CA GLU A 10 -2.73 -11.57 -16.77
C GLU A 10 -1.42 -11.08 -16.13
N LYS A 11 -0.33 -11.81 -16.38
CA LYS A 11 0.99 -11.49 -15.80
C LYS A 11 1.48 -10.09 -16.20
N SER A 12 1.43 -9.75 -17.49
CA SER A 12 1.91 -8.45 -17.97
C SER A 12 1.02 -7.29 -17.51
N LEU A 13 -0.30 -7.49 -17.47
CA LEU A 13 -1.26 -6.51 -16.97
C LEU A 13 -1.05 -6.25 -15.48
N ASN A 14 -0.95 -7.30 -14.66
CA ASN A 14 -0.70 -7.18 -13.23
C ASN A 14 0.64 -6.50 -12.93
N PHE A 15 1.71 -6.93 -13.57
CA PHE A 15 3.02 -6.33 -13.36
C PHE A 15 2.99 -4.82 -13.64
N ALA A 16 2.44 -4.40 -14.80
CA ALA A 16 2.37 -2.99 -15.14
C ALA A 16 1.48 -2.19 -14.17
N ALA A 17 0.35 -2.77 -13.73
CA ALA A 17 -0.56 -2.11 -12.81
C ALA A 17 0.06 -1.93 -11.41
N HIS A 18 0.71 -2.98 -10.88
CA HIS A 18 1.40 -2.89 -9.59
C HIS A 18 2.58 -1.92 -9.62
N SER A 19 3.40 -1.92 -10.68
CA SER A 19 4.48 -0.93 -10.83
C SER A 19 3.95 0.50 -10.82
N MET A 20 2.83 0.77 -11.50
CA MET A 20 2.19 2.09 -11.45
C MET A 20 1.66 2.42 -10.06
N LEU A 21 1.10 1.45 -9.34
CA LEU A 21 0.58 1.63 -7.99
C LEU A 21 1.69 1.98 -6.98
N GLU A 22 2.85 1.35 -7.10
CA GLU A 22 4.03 1.66 -6.28
C GLU A 22 4.53 3.09 -6.53
N GLU A 23 4.66 3.48 -7.80
CA GLU A 23 5.12 4.82 -8.17
C GLU A 23 4.15 5.93 -7.71
N LEU A 24 2.83 5.64 -7.63
CA LEU A 24 1.81 6.60 -7.22
C LEU A 24 2.05 7.26 -5.86
N ARG A 25 2.73 6.56 -4.95
CA ARG A 25 3.03 7.07 -3.60
C ARG A 25 4.00 8.25 -3.64
N GLY A 26 4.91 8.30 -4.61
CA GLY A 26 5.90 9.36 -4.80
C GLY A 26 5.42 10.50 -5.69
N VAL A 27 4.26 10.38 -6.34
CA VAL A 27 3.76 11.41 -7.26
C VAL A 27 3.11 12.56 -6.51
N SER A 28 3.71 13.74 -6.58
CA SER A 28 3.18 14.95 -5.94
C SER A 28 2.13 15.69 -6.80
N ASP A 29 2.23 15.61 -8.14
CA ASP A 29 1.26 16.25 -9.04
C ASP A 29 -0.10 15.53 -8.99
N PRO A 30 -1.20 16.22 -8.62
CA PRO A 30 -2.51 15.60 -8.48
C PRO A 30 -3.09 15.08 -9.80
N GLY A 31 -2.82 15.78 -10.90
CA GLY A 31 -3.32 15.41 -12.23
C GLY A 31 -2.65 14.12 -12.73
N LEU A 32 -1.33 14.07 -12.61
CA LEU A 32 -0.55 12.87 -12.94
C LEU A 32 -0.94 11.69 -12.04
N ARG A 33 -1.10 11.92 -10.73
CA ARG A 33 -1.55 10.91 -9.77
C ARG A 33 -2.88 10.32 -10.18
N THR A 34 -3.87 11.15 -10.45
CA THR A 34 -5.21 10.70 -10.88
C THR A 34 -5.15 9.93 -12.19
N TRP A 35 -4.37 10.42 -13.16
CA TRP A 35 -4.20 9.74 -14.44
C TRP A 35 -3.56 8.36 -14.25
N MET A 36 -2.48 8.26 -13.49
CA MET A 36 -1.81 6.98 -13.21
C MET A 36 -2.73 6.01 -12.46
N ALA A 37 -3.49 6.50 -11.46
CA ALA A 37 -4.42 5.67 -10.71
C ALA A 37 -5.52 5.09 -11.63
N ASN A 38 -6.08 5.89 -12.53
CA ASN A 38 -7.07 5.43 -13.50
C ASN A 38 -6.47 4.41 -14.48
N GLU A 39 -5.25 4.63 -14.95
CA GLU A 39 -4.56 3.71 -15.85
C GLU A 39 -4.26 2.37 -15.15
N ALA A 40 -3.76 2.39 -13.92
CA ALA A 40 -3.57 1.19 -13.11
C ALA A 40 -4.89 0.43 -12.88
N ASN A 41 -5.97 1.16 -12.55
CA ASN A 41 -7.29 0.57 -12.38
C ASN A 41 -7.79 -0.13 -13.67
N ASN A 42 -7.57 0.47 -14.84
CA ASN A 42 -7.92 -0.13 -16.13
C ASN A 42 -7.14 -1.43 -16.38
N LEU A 43 -5.84 -1.45 -16.07
CA LEU A 43 -5.01 -2.64 -16.22
C LEU A 43 -5.47 -3.77 -15.27
N PHE A 44 -5.74 -3.45 -13.99
CA PHE A 44 -6.31 -4.41 -13.05
C PHE A 44 -7.66 -4.93 -13.49
N THR A 45 -8.54 -4.07 -13.99
CA THR A 45 -9.86 -4.46 -14.52
C THR A 45 -9.71 -5.46 -15.66
N ARG A 46 -8.82 -5.19 -16.62
CA ARG A 46 -8.53 -6.13 -17.71
C ARG A 46 -7.94 -7.44 -17.20
N SER A 47 -7.04 -7.38 -16.22
CA SER A 47 -6.47 -8.58 -15.60
C SER A 47 -7.54 -9.45 -14.93
N LEU A 48 -8.50 -8.82 -14.23
CA LEU A 48 -9.61 -9.53 -13.58
C LEU A 48 -10.60 -10.14 -14.58
N THR A 49 -10.68 -9.66 -15.83
CA THR A 49 -11.45 -10.37 -16.87
C THR A 49 -10.79 -11.68 -17.29
N LEU A 50 -9.47 -11.79 -17.14
CA LEU A 50 -8.71 -13.01 -17.45
C LEU A 50 -8.65 -13.97 -16.25
N ASN A 51 -8.53 -13.42 -15.03
CA ASN A 51 -8.52 -14.19 -13.78
C ASN A 51 -9.27 -13.44 -12.67
N PRO A 52 -10.59 -13.67 -12.53
CA PRO A 52 -11.41 -12.96 -11.53
C PRO A 52 -11.05 -13.25 -10.07
N ASN A 53 -10.35 -14.35 -9.80
CA ASN A 53 -10.05 -14.83 -8.45
C ASN A 53 -8.62 -14.49 -7.98
N ASN A 54 -7.90 -13.62 -8.68
CA ASN A 54 -6.58 -13.19 -8.25
C ASN A 54 -6.69 -12.14 -7.14
N ASP A 55 -6.52 -12.58 -5.89
CA ASP A 55 -6.63 -11.73 -4.69
C ASP A 55 -5.66 -10.51 -4.77
N SER A 56 -4.42 -10.69 -5.27
CA SER A 56 -3.46 -9.59 -5.46
C SER A 56 -3.97 -8.53 -6.43
N THR A 57 -4.60 -8.95 -7.53
CA THR A 57 -5.22 -8.06 -8.51
C THR A 57 -6.41 -7.29 -7.92
N VAL A 58 -7.25 -7.97 -7.14
CA VAL A 58 -8.40 -7.33 -6.46
C VAL A 58 -7.92 -6.30 -5.44
N ILE A 59 -6.89 -6.62 -4.64
CA ILE A 59 -6.28 -5.68 -3.68
C ILE A 59 -5.70 -4.49 -4.42
N GLY A 60 -4.89 -4.72 -5.46
CA GLY A 60 -4.30 -3.66 -6.27
C GLY A 60 -5.36 -2.74 -6.87
N GLN A 61 -6.41 -3.29 -7.46
CA GLN A 61 -7.54 -2.52 -7.98
C GLN A 61 -8.20 -1.68 -6.88
N GLY A 62 -8.51 -2.30 -5.74
CA GLY A 62 -9.09 -1.59 -4.59
C GLY A 62 -8.22 -0.44 -4.10
N SER A 63 -6.90 -0.60 -4.17
CA SER A 63 -5.94 0.40 -3.72
C SER A 63 -5.88 1.64 -4.62
N THR A 64 -6.22 1.53 -5.89
CA THR A 64 -6.24 2.69 -6.82
C THR A 64 -7.22 3.78 -6.39
N PHE A 65 -8.29 3.42 -5.67
CA PHE A 65 -9.27 4.39 -5.15
C PHE A 65 -8.66 5.32 -4.09
N PHE A 66 -7.57 4.94 -3.43
CA PHE A 66 -6.87 5.81 -2.47
C PHE A 66 -6.13 6.97 -3.16
N PHE A 67 -5.86 6.84 -4.46
CA PHE A 67 -5.08 7.79 -5.25
C PHE A 67 -5.92 8.63 -6.21
N GLY A 68 -7.25 8.58 -6.13
CA GLY A 68 -8.12 9.49 -6.86
C GLY A 68 -8.81 8.89 -8.08
N VAL A 69 -8.92 7.57 -8.21
CA VAL A 69 -9.86 6.95 -9.14
C VAL A 69 -11.26 7.43 -8.79
N SER A 70 -12.04 7.81 -9.81
CA SER A 70 -13.43 8.23 -9.63
C SER A 70 -14.24 7.11 -8.99
N GLY A 71 -14.75 7.34 -7.80
CA GLY A 71 -15.46 6.38 -6.97
C GLY A 71 -15.28 6.69 -5.50
N ALA A 72 -15.99 5.99 -4.65
CA ALA A 72 -15.82 6.16 -3.22
C ALA A 72 -14.62 5.30 -2.74
N PRO A 73 -13.65 5.88 -2.01
CA PRO A 73 -12.56 5.11 -1.39
C PRO A 73 -13.05 3.90 -0.59
N MET A 74 -14.27 3.97 -0.07
CA MET A 74 -14.93 2.89 0.64
C MET A 74 -15.13 1.63 -0.22
N GLU A 75 -15.37 1.77 -1.53
CA GLU A 75 -15.49 0.61 -2.44
C GLU A 75 -14.18 -0.19 -2.49
N GLY A 76 -13.04 0.52 -2.61
CA GLY A 76 -11.72 -0.11 -2.55
C GLY A 76 -11.47 -0.81 -1.22
N ILE A 77 -11.79 -0.13 -0.11
CA ILE A 77 -11.65 -0.69 1.25
C ILE A 77 -12.47 -1.97 1.41
N LEU A 78 -13.70 -2.02 0.91
CA LEU A 78 -14.56 -3.20 1.03
C LEU A 78 -14.00 -4.40 0.27
N LYS A 79 -13.46 -4.20 -0.94
CA LYS A 79 -12.81 -5.26 -1.72
C LYS A 79 -11.60 -5.84 -0.99
N ILE A 80 -10.72 -4.98 -0.46
CA ILE A 80 -9.52 -5.40 0.26
C ILE A 80 -9.90 -6.10 1.57
N ARG A 81 -10.91 -5.58 2.29
CA ARG A 81 -11.40 -6.15 3.54
C ARG A 81 -11.91 -7.57 3.34
N ALA A 82 -12.69 -7.84 2.31
CA ALA A 82 -13.19 -9.19 2.02
C ALA A 82 -12.06 -10.21 1.86
N ILE A 83 -10.92 -9.82 1.28
CA ILE A 83 -9.74 -10.68 1.17
C ILE A 83 -9.06 -10.83 2.52
N ALA A 84 -8.90 -9.77 3.30
CA ALA A 84 -8.31 -9.83 4.64
C ALA A 84 -9.17 -10.65 5.64
N GLU A 85 -10.48 -10.72 5.45
CA GLU A 85 -11.39 -11.58 6.23
C GLU A 85 -11.25 -13.05 5.82
N LYS A 86 -11.10 -13.33 4.53
CA LYS A 86 -10.85 -14.67 3.98
C LYS A 86 -9.49 -15.21 4.40
N ASP A 87 -8.45 -14.38 4.35
CA ASP A 87 -7.08 -14.67 4.74
C ASP A 87 -6.52 -13.56 5.63
N PRO A 88 -6.67 -13.67 6.96
CA PRO A 88 -6.16 -12.67 7.92
C PRO A 88 -4.64 -12.51 7.90
N ASN A 89 -3.91 -13.47 7.31
CA ASN A 89 -2.45 -13.43 7.18
C ASN A 89 -1.98 -12.92 5.81
N ASN A 90 -2.89 -12.45 4.96
CA ASN A 90 -2.51 -11.82 3.70
C ASN A 90 -1.85 -10.45 3.98
N VAL A 91 -0.51 -10.43 3.96
CA VAL A 91 0.31 -9.24 4.26
C VAL A 91 -0.10 -8.06 3.39
N PHE A 92 -0.31 -8.28 2.09
CA PHE A 92 -0.64 -7.20 1.16
C PHE A 92 -2.02 -6.60 1.47
N ALA A 93 -3.04 -7.41 1.80
CA ALA A 93 -4.35 -6.92 2.20
C ALA A 93 -4.28 -6.11 3.50
N GLN A 94 -3.58 -6.62 4.53
CA GLN A 94 -3.40 -5.90 5.79
C GLN A 94 -2.66 -4.58 5.59
N PHE A 95 -1.58 -4.59 4.80
CA PHE A 95 -0.81 -3.39 4.49
C PHE A 95 -1.66 -2.33 3.79
N MET A 96 -2.41 -2.71 2.75
CA MET A 96 -3.24 -1.77 2.00
C MET A 96 -4.43 -1.23 2.80
N LEU A 97 -4.98 -2.01 3.74
CA LEU A 97 -5.97 -1.51 4.71
C LEU A 97 -5.35 -0.48 5.67
N GLY A 98 -4.12 -0.71 6.13
CA GLY A 98 -3.36 0.24 6.93
C GLY A 98 -3.12 1.54 6.17
N PHE A 99 -2.66 1.44 4.93
CA PHE A 99 -2.43 2.60 4.06
C PHE A 99 -3.72 3.40 3.80
N GLY A 100 -4.83 2.70 3.50
CA GLY A 100 -6.14 3.34 3.36
C GLY A 100 -6.59 4.06 4.65
N GLY A 101 -6.28 3.49 5.82
CA GLY A 101 -6.49 4.12 7.11
C GLY A 101 -5.71 5.43 7.25
N MET A 102 -4.43 5.45 6.88
CA MET A 102 -3.60 6.67 6.88
C MET A 102 -4.18 7.75 5.96
N VAL A 103 -4.51 7.40 4.72
CA VAL A 103 -5.05 8.34 3.73
C VAL A 103 -6.37 8.95 4.19
N SER A 104 -7.18 8.19 4.92
CA SER A 104 -8.48 8.65 5.46
C SER A 104 -8.38 9.28 6.86
N GLY A 105 -7.18 9.42 7.42
CA GLY A 105 -6.96 10.00 8.76
C GLY A 105 -7.37 9.08 9.92
N GLN A 106 -7.66 7.80 9.66
CA GLN A 106 -8.01 6.81 10.69
C GLN A 106 -6.73 6.16 11.24
N ASN A 107 -5.87 6.97 11.87
CA ASN A 107 -4.53 6.57 12.27
C ASN A 107 -4.52 5.36 13.22
N ASP A 108 -5.45 5.26 14.17
CA ASP A 108 -5.53 4.12 15.09
C ASP A 108 -5.74 2.80 14.34
N LYS A 109 -6.62 2.80 13.34
CA LYS A 109 -6.85 1.61 12.49
C LYS A 109 -5.66 1.32 11.59
N ALA A 110 -4.96 2.35 11.12
CA ALA A 110 -3.74 2.16 10.35
C ALA A 110 -2.66 1.48 11.19
N ILE A 111 -2.45 1.94 12.44
CA ILE A 111 -1.52 1.33 13.40
C ILE A 111 -1.88 -0.14 13.63
N GLU A 112 -3.14 -0.46 13.92
CA GLU A 112 -3.61 -1.85 14.13
C GLU A 112 -3.23 -2.75 12.93
N ARG A 113 -3.45 -2.28 11.70
CA ARG A 113 -3.16 -3.03 10.49
C ARG A 113 -1.66 -3.20 10.26
N PHE A 114 -0.86 -2.16 10.45
CA PHE A 114 0.60 -2.28 10.29
C PHE A 114 1.24 -3.12 11.40
N LEU A 115 0.72 -3.09 12.63
CA LEU A 115 1.12 -4.04 13.67
C LEU A 115 0.87 -5.48 13.21
N LYS A 116 -0.30 -5.74 12.61
CA LYS A 116 -0.63 -7.05 12.05
C LYS A 116 0.34 -7.44 10.92
N VAL A 117 0.71 -6.50 10.05
CA VAL A 117 1.73 -6.75 9.01
C VAL A 117 3.06 -7.18 9.66
N THR A 118 3.53 -6.47 10.70
CA THR A 118 4.80 -6.79 11.35
C THR A 118 4.76 -8.06 12.22
N GLU A 119 3.59 -8.54 12.60
CA GLU A 119 3.42 -9.87 13.21
C GLU A 119 3.60 -11.00 12.18
N ILE A 120 3.05 -10.83 10.98
CA ILE A 120 3.11 -11.83 9.91
C ILE A 120 4.49 -11.81 9.21
N ASP A 121 4.97 -10.60 8.90
CA ASP A 121 6.25 -10.32 8.26
C ASP A 121 7.07 -9.34 9.12
N PRO A 122 7.85 -9.85 10.08
CA PRO A 122 8.67 -8.99 10.98
C PRO A 122 9.76 -8.19 10.27
N GLN A 123 10.04 -8.50 8.99
CA GLN A 123 11.06 -7.82 8.20
C GLN A 123 10.46 -6.77 7.25
N ASN A 124 9.17 -6.52 7.32
CA ASN A 124 8.51 -5.51 6.50
C ASN A 124 8.94 -4.10 6.94
N SER A 125 10.03 -3.62 6.35
CA SER A 125 10.63 -2.33 6.71
C SER A 125 9.66 -1.17 6.48
N GLU A 126 8.84 -1.23 5.43
CA GLU A 126 7.87 -0.18 5.13
C GLU A 126 6.82 -0.06 6.25
N ALA A 127 6.23 -1.18 6.69
CA ALA A 127 5.28 -1.17 7.80
C ALA A 127 5.91 -0.69 9.11
N ILE A 128 7.19 -1.02 9.35
CA ILE A 128 7.95 -0.58 10.52
C ILE A 128 8.10 0.95 10.53
N PHE A 129 8.51 1.55 9.41
CA PHE A 129 8.66 3.01 9.32
C PHE A 129 7.32 3.74 9.37
N LEU A 130 6.28 3.20 8.74
CA LEU A 130 4.92 3.77 8.82
C LEU A 130 4.36 3.74 10.25
N LEU A 131 4.66 2.70 11.03
CA LEU A 131 4.31 2.67 12.45
C LEU A 131 5.04 3.75 13.24
N ALA A 132 6.36 3.92 13.03
CA ALA A 132 7.13 4.96 13.68
C ALA A 132 6.55 6.35 13.39
N GLU A 133 6.28 6.65 12.12
CA GLU A 133 5.68 7.90 11.67
C GLU A 133 4.29 8.15 12.28
N LEU A 134 3.43 7.12 12.31
CA LEU A 134 2.09 7.24 12.89
C LEU A 134 2.12 7.52 14.39
N TYR A 135 2.98 6.85 15.15
CA TYR A 135 3.16 7.11 16.57
C TYR A 135 3.73 8.51 16.82
N GLU A 136 4.70 8.95 16.01
CA GLU A 136 5.28 10.29 16.10
C GLU A 136 4.22 11.36 15.85
N ARG A 137 3.45 11.26 14.77
CA ARG A 137 2.34 12.18 14.46
C ARG A 137 1.26 12.19 15.55
N GLY A 138 1.04 11.07 16.20
CA GLY A 138 0.14 10.93 17.34
C GLY A 138 0.70 11.47 18.66
N GLY A 139 1.96 11.92 18.69
CA GLY A 139 2.64 12.43 19.89
C GLY A 139 3.15 11.34 20.82
N ASP A 140 3.03 10.07 20.47
CA ASP A 140 3.58 8.94 21.24
C ASP A 140 5.05 8.69 20.88
N LYS A 141 5.89 9.61 21.36
CA LYS A 141 7.33 9.58 21.10
C LYS A 141 8.01 8.28 21.57
N LYS A 142 7.49 7.68 22.64
CA LYS A 142 8.04 6.43 23.18
C LYS A 142 7.89 5.28 22.18
N ASN A 143 6.70 5.06 21.66
CA ASN A 143 6.47 4.02 20.67
C ASN A 143 7.10 4.38 19.31
N ALA A 144 7.09 5.64 18.91
CA ALA A 144 7.81 6.08 17.71
C ALA A 144 9.28 5.67 17.74
N LEU A 145 9.98 5.97 18.85
CA LEU A 145 11.39 5.60 19.02
C LEU A 145 11.61 4.08 18.93
N VAL A 146 10.74 3.28 19.58
CA VAL A 146 10.83 1.81 19.50
C VAL A 146 10.78 1.32 18.06
N TRP A 147 9.90 1.89 17.25
CA TRP A 147 9.75 1.48 15.85
C TRP A 147 10.86 2.01 14.95
N TYR A 148 11.37 3.23 15.17
CA TYR A 148 12.56 3.73 14.48
C TYR A 148 13.79 2.87 14.77
N GLU A 149 14.03 2.48 16.03
CA GLU A 149 15.13 1.58 16.40
C GLU A 149 15.01 0.20 15.72
N LYS A 150 13.78 -0.34 15.59
CA LYS A 150 13.56 -1.55 14.82
C LYS A 150 13.86 -1.37 13.33
N GLY A 151 13.56 -0.18 12.79
CA GLY A 151 13.76 0.15 11.37
C GLY A 151 15.22 0.36 10.99
N LYS A 152 16.07 0.85 11.91
CA LYS A 152 17.49 1.17 11.64
C LYS A 152 18.24 0.05 10.93
N LYS A 153 18.01 -1.21 11.28
CA LYS A 153 18.67 -2.37 10.66
C LYS A 153 18.37 -2.58 9.19
N TYR A 154 17.34 -1.90 8.65
CA TYR A 154 16.95 -1.97 7.23
C TYR A 154 17.40 -0.75 6.44
N VAL A 155 18.08 0.21 7.08
CA VAL A 155 18.56 1.43 6.45
C VAL A 155 19.98 1.21 5.94
N GLU A 156 20.14 1.15 4.63
CA GLU A 156 21.47 1.04 3.99
C GLU A 156 22.10 2.41 3.68
N ASN A 157 21.29 3.48 3.70
CA ASN A 157 21.76 4.84 3.40
C ASN A 157 22.37 5.51 4.65
N PRO A 158 23.67 5.87 4.63
CA PRO A 158 24.35 6.50 5.78
C PRO A 158 23.78 7.86 6.19
N GLU A 159 23.27 8.65 5.23
CA GLU A 159 22.65 9.96 5.52
C GLU A 159 21.31 9.79 6.24
N LEU A 160 20.51 8.80 5.81
CA LEU A 160 19.26 8.47 6.49
C LEU A 160 19.49 7.87 7.88
N MET A 161 20.54 7.06 8.04
CA MET A 161 20.94 6.55 9.36
C MET A 161 21.27 7.69 10.32
N LYS A 162 22.03 8.68 9.87
CA LYS A 162 22.38 9.85 10.69
C LYS A 162 21.14 10.65 11.09
N ALA A 163 20.20 10.85 10.19
CA ALA A 163 18.93 11.54 10.48
C ALA A 163 18.04 10.79 11.49
N LEU A 164 18.20 9.47 11.63
CA LEU A 164 17.49 8.65 12.64
C LEU A 164 18.16 8.64 14.01
N GLU A 165 19.38 9.19 14.12
CA GLU A 165 20.16 9.29 15.36
C GLU A 165 20.04 10.68 16.02
N GLU A 166 19.57 11.71 15.30
CA GLU A 166 19.31 13.07 15.77
C GLU A 166 17.90 13.21 16.36
#